data_d61f38fd60d5d0cd7967d7789287930c
#
_entry.id   d61f38fd60d5d0cd7967d7789287930c
#
_cell.length_a   1.000
_cell.length_b   1.000
_cell.length_c   1.000
_cell.angle_alpha   90.00
_cell.angle_beta   90.00
_cell.angle_gamma   90.00
#
_symmetry.space_group_name_H-M   'P 1'
#
loop_
_entity.id
_entity.type
_entity.pdbx_description
1 polymer ?
#
loop_
_entity_poly.entity_id
_entity_poly.type
_entity_poly.pdbx_seq_one_letter_code
_entity_poly.pdbx_strand_id
1 'polypeptide(L)'
;MADFGGDIDAFRADARAWLEANFPASLKGKGGMMYVEGANPEGADFKAWTDAMGEKGWGVPTWPKAYGGGGLSPAEARVLQQEMNRVGAFNPIGGMGTMMFGPTLLEYGNEDQKKTHIPAIAKQEVRWCQGFSEPGAGSDLASLQTKAEDKGDHFLVNGQKIWTSGAQWADMCFCLVRTDPKAKKHEGISFLLIDMHDPGVEVRPIKLIAGASPFCETFFTDVKVPKENLVGPLNGGWTIAKRLLQHERNGLSGGGGGGGGMFGVGGSPATMAKSYVGTDEKGRIADTDIRSRVTLHEMDAKAFQLTAFRMMAESRSNQGPTTATSIMKNAGTKVGQDRAELILEIMGTQGLGWEGDGFKPEELSAVRGWLGGKATTIFGGSAEIQNNIISKRILGLPDPLGSSSN
;
A
#
# COMPACT_ATOMS: atom_id res chain seq x y z
N MET A 1 29.31 6.35 7.65
CA MET A 1 28.46 5.15 7.62
C MET A 1 29.37 3.97 7.33
N ALA A 2 29.33 2.90 8.11
CA ALA A 2 30.19 1.75 7.86
C ALA A 2 29.82 1.12 6.50
N ASP A 3 30.82 0.80 5.71
CA ASP A 3 30.68 0.02 4.48
C ASP A 3 31.06 -1.42 4.83
N PHE A 4 30.06 -2.29 4.80
CA PHE A 4 30.23 -3.69 5.22
C PHE A 4 30.77 -4.60 4.11
N GLY A 5 31.04 -4.06 2.91
CA GLY A 5 31.68 -4.82 1.80
C GLY A 5 30.97 -6.12 1.42
N GLY A 6 29.69 -6.26 1.76
CA GLY A 6 28.92 -7.48 1.55
C GLY A 6 28.95 -8.47 2.73
N ASP A 7 29.60 -8.15 3.86
CA ASP A 7 29.55 -8.95 5.08
C ASP A 7 28.20 -8.77 5.79
N ILE A 8 27.31 -9.71 5.55
CA ILE A 8 25.94 -9.72 6.09
C ILE A 8 25.91 -9.91 7.61
N ASP A 9 26.87 -10.64 8.19
CA ASP A 9 26.91 -10.90 9.63
C ASP A 9 27.40 -9.66 10.38
N ALA A 10 28.38 -8.94 9.86
CA ALA A 10 28.82 -7.67 10.39
C ALA A 10 27.70 -6.62 10.31
N PHE A 11 26.97 -6.54 9.17
CA PHE A 11 25.82 -5.67 9.02
C PHE A 11 24.71 -6.02 10.03
N ARG A 12 24.42 -7.30 10.22
CA ARG A 12 23.42 -7.78 11.23
C ARG A 12 23.76 -7.31 12.64
N ALA A 13 25.02 -7.41 13.02
CA ALA A 13 25.50 -6.97 14.34
C ALA A 13 25.32 -5.46 14.54
N ASP A 14 25.71 -4.67 13.52
CA ASP A 14 25.54 -3.20 13.53
C ASP A 14 24.06 -2.79 13.57
N ALA A 15 23.24 -3.40 12.73
CA ALA A 15 21.81 -3.11 12.67
C ALA A 15 21.12 -3.40 14.01
N ARG A 16 21.46 -4.54 14.62
CA ARG A 16 20.96 -4.93 15.95
C ARG A 16 21.35 -3.92 17.02
N ALA A 17 22.62 -3.61 17.13
CA ALA A 17 23.13 -2.67 18.13
C ALA A 17 22.50 -1.28 17.97
N TRP A 18 22.37 -0.81 16.74
CA TRP A 18 21.74 0.49 16.47
C TRP A 18 20.25 0.49 16.82
N LEU A 19 19.49 -0.54 16.45
CA LEU A 19 18.06 -0.67 16.76
C LEU A 19 17.81 -0.73 18.26
N GLU A 20 18.60 -1.51 19.00
CA GLU A 20 18.51 -1.62 20.47
C GLU A 20 18.81 -0.30 21.17
N ALA A 21 19.72 0.50 20.63
CA ALA A 21 20.11 1.78 21.19
C ALA A 21 19.11 2.92 20.86
N ASN A 22 18.40 2.86 19.73
CA ASN A 22 17.61 3.99 19.22
C ASN A 22 16.09 3.76 19.23
N PHE A 23 15.60 2.51 19.25
CA PHE A 23 14.16 2.26 19.24
C PHE A 23 13.55 2.47 20.65
N PRO A 24 12.63 3.43 20.82
CA PRO A 24 11.99 3.68 22.10
C PRO A 24 11.15 2.51 22.58
N ALA A 25 11.41 2.03 23.81
CA ALA A 25 10.68 0.91 24.40
C ALA A 25 9.16 1.17 24.51
N SER A 26 8.77 2.45 24.67
CA SER A 26 7.38 2.90 24.73
C SER A 26 6.59 2.62 23.43
N LEU A 27 7.27 2.45 22.30
CA LEU A 27 6.66 2.20 20.99
C LEU A 27 6.52 0.70 20.67
N LYS A 28 7.06 -0.18 21.48
CA LYS A 28 7.00 -1.61 21.24
C LYS A 28 5.55 -2.11 21.18
N GLY A 29 5.20 -2.77 20.07
CA GLY A 29 3.85 -3.28 19.82
C GLY A 29 2.84 -2.20 19.37
N LYS A 30 3.27 -0.96 19.14
CA LYS A 30 2.40 0.16 18.74
C LYS A 30 2.47 0.53 17.27
N GLY A 31 3.19 -0.22 16.45
CA GLY A 31 3.22 -0.01 15.00
C GLY A 31 1.83 -0.17 14.39
N GLY A 32 1.37 0.80 13.62
CA GLY A 32 0.05 0.81 13.00
C GLY A 32 0.10 1.15 11.51
N MET A 33 -1.06 1.14 10.86
CA MET A 33 -1.17 1.43 9.43
C MET A 33 -1.41 2.91 9.18
N MET A 34 -0.64 3.48 8.27
CA MET A 34 -0.55 4.92 7.99
C MET A 34 -1.80 5.62 7.43
N TYR A 35 -2.89 4.94 7.16
CA TYR A 35 -4.10 5.55 6.58
C TYR A 35 -5.35 5.38 7.44
N VAL A 36 -5.16 4.98 8.69
CA VAL A 36 -6.26 4.88 9.65
C VAL A 36 -6.03 5.95 10.70
N GLU A 37 -7.02 6.82 10.89
CA GLU A 37 -7.01 7.86 11.92
C GLU A 37 -6.70 7.22 13.28
N GLY A 38 -5.70 7.77 14.00
CA GLY A 38 -5.25 7.23 15.29
C GLY A 38 -4.49 5.90 15.24
N ALA A 39 -4.16 5.38 14.05
CA ALA A 39 -3.44 4.09 13.93
C ALA A 39 -1.94 4.20 14.17
N ASN A 40 -1.34 5.36 13.91
CA ASN A 40 0.06 5.60 14.19
C ASN A 40 0.27 6.11 15.62
N PRO A 41 1.34 5.69 16.29
CA PRO A 41 1.76 6.32 17.54
C PRO A 41 2.01 7.80 17.34
N GLU A 42 1.67 8.58 18.34
CA GLU A 42 1.93 10.03 18.40
C GLU A 42 2.88 10.35 19.54
N GLY A 43 3.44 11.57 19.52
CA GLY A 43 4.27 12.09 20.60
C GLY A 43 5.77 12.09 20.31
N ALA A 44 6.54 12.52 21.32
CA ALA A 44 7.97 12.79 21.19
C ALA A 44 8.78 11.53 20.78
N ASP A 45 8.46 10.38 21.36
CA ASP A 45 9.17 9.13 21.05
C ASP A 45 8.95 8.68 19.62
N PHE A 46 7.73 8.81 19.09
CA PHE A 46 7.44 8.47 17.70
C PHE A 46 8.17 9.43 16.74
N LYS A 47 8.16 10.73 17.05
CA LYS A 47 8.92 11.71 16.27
C LYS A 47 10.42 11.42 16.30
N ALA A 48 11.00 11.18 17.48
CA ALA A 48 12.41 10.87 17.61
C ALA A 48 12.79 9.60 16.83
N TRP A 49 11.93 8.59 16.84
CA TRP A 49 12.13 7.36 16.08
C TRP A 49 12.05 7.61 14.57
N THR A 50 11.11 8.41 14.12
CA THR A 50 10.97 8.80 12.71
C THR A 50 12.19 9.56 12.23
N ASP A 51 12.65 10.55 13.00
CA ASP A 51 13.83 11.34 12.71
C ASP A 51 15.09 10.45 12.64
N ALA A 52 15.30 9.56 13.61
CA ALA A 52 16.45 8.65 13.64
C ALA A 52 16.47 7.70 12.43
N MET A 53 15.32 7.14 12.05
CA MET A 53 15.20 6.27 10.87
C MET A 53 15.42 7.06 9.57
N GLY A 54 14.93 8.30 9.48
CA GLY A 54 15.13 9.19 8.34
C GLY A 54 16.60 9.60 8.18
N GLU A 55 17.28 10.03 9.26
CA GLU A 55 18.70 10.37 9.24
C GLU A 55 19.61 9.21 8.85
N LYS A 56 19.27 7.99 9.33
CA LYS A 56 19.99 6.77 8.96
C LYS A 56 19.70 6.33 7.52
N GLY A 57 18.61 6.83 6.89
CA GLY A 57 18.11 6.41 5.59
C GLY A 57 17.45 5.02 5.62
N TRP A 58 17.20 4.47 6.79
CA TRP A 58 16.67 3.10 6.96
C TRP A 58 15.14 3.03 6.84
N GLY A 59 14.47 4.17 6.82
CA GLY A 59 13.07 4.26 6.43
C GLY A 59 12.81 3.87 4.98
N VAL A 60 13.80 4.13 4.11
CA VAL A 60 13.83 3.74 2.69
C VAL A 60 15.17 3.07 2.36
N PRO A 61 15.41 1.87 2.91
CA PRO A 61 16.75 1.30 3.05
C PRO A 61 17.47 1.06 1.72
N THR A 62 16.74 0.76 0.66
CA THR A 62 17.33 0.46 -0.67
C THR A 62 17.45 1.67 -1.59
N TRP A 63 16.92 2.84 -1.19
CA TRP A 63 17.04 4.04 -2.02
C TRP A 63 18.45 4.60 -2.01
N PRO A 64 18.85 5.34 -3.07
CA PRO A 64 20.20 5.91 -3.17
C PRO A 64 20.52 6.85 -2.00
N LYS A 65 21.73 6.72 -1.47
CA LYS A 65 22.24 7.61 -0.39
C LYS A 65 22.22 9.08 -0.79
N ALA A 66 22.44 9.38 -2.08
CA ALA A 66 22.44 10.74 -2.61
C ALA A 66 21.13 11.49 -2.38
N TYR A 67 20.03 10.76 -2.17
CA TYR A 67 18.70 11.32 -1.92
C TYR A 67 18.17 10.97 -0.51
N GLY A 68 19.05 10.62 0.43
CA GLY A 68 18.65 10.34 1.82
C GLY A 68 18.21 8.89 2.09
N GLY A 69 18.36 7.98 1.13
CA GLY A 69 18.14 6.55 1.33
C GLY A 69 19.32 5.85 2.00
N GLY A 70 19.10 4.62 2.47
CA GLY A 70 20.12 3.80 3.13
C GLY A 70 21.20 3.29 2.18
N GLY A 71 20.91 3.17 0.88
CA GLY A 71 21.80 2.59 -0.11
C GLY A 71 22.14 1.13 0.19
N LEU A 72 21.26 0.43 0.91
CA LEU A 72 21.46 -0.96 1.27
C LEU A 72 21.14 -1.88 0.08
N SER A 73 21.86 -2.97 0.00
CA SER A 73 21.50 -4.07 -0.88
C SER A 73 20.17 -4.72 -0.44
N PRO A 74 19.48 -5.44 -1.33
CA PRO A 74 18.27 -6.19 -0.94
C PRO A 74 18.50 -7.22 0.17
N ALA A 75 19.73 -7.75 0.31
CA ALA A 75 20.09 -8.69 1.35
C ALA A 75 20.19 -7.97 2.72
N GLU A 76 20.89 -6.85 2.77
CA GLU A 76 21.02 -6.01 3.97
C GLU A 76 19.66 -5.45 4.41
N ALA A 77 18.83 -4.96 3.48
CA ALA A 77 17.47 -4.47 3.80
C ALA A 77 16.58 -5.57 4.44
N ARG A 78 16.76 -6.82 4.01
CA ARG A 78 16.08 -7.96 4.62
C ARG A 78 16.60 -8.28 6.01
N VAL A 79 17.90 -8.21 6.23
CA VAL A 79 18.51 -8.38 7.55
C VAL A 79 18.03 -7.28 8.49
N LEU A 80 18.00 -6.02 8.04
CA LEU A 80 17.44 -4.91 8.80
C LEU A 80 15.99 -5.21 9.25
N GLN A 81 15.13 -5.66 8.33
CA GLN A 81 13.74 -6.02 8.66
C GLN A 81 13.66 -7.17 9.69
N GLN A 82 14.55 -8.18 9.58
CA GLN A 82 14.61 -9.27 10.56
C GLN A 82 14.99 -8.75 11.95
N GLU A 83 16.00 -7.89 12.04
CA GLU A 83 16.41 -7.32 13.32
C GLU A 83 15.36 -6.36 13.91
N MET A 84 14.68 -5.56 13.08
CA MET A 84 13.52 -4.76 13.51
C MET A 84 12.44 -5.65 14.14
N ASN A 85 12.07 -6.74 13.45
CA ASN A 85 11.07 -7.68 13.98
C ASN A 85 11.52 -8.31 15.32
N ARG A 86 12.82 -8.64 15.46
CA ARG A 86 13.40 -9.23 16.67
C ARG A 86 13.28 -8.30 17.88
N VAL A 87 13.55 -7.01 17.70
CA VAL A 87 13.46 -6.03 18.81
C VAL A 87 12.03 -5.49 19.01
N GLY A 88 11.10 -5.84 18.12
CA GLY A 88 9.73 -5.34 18.12
C GLY A 88 9.60 -3.92 17.59
N ALA A 89 10.59 -3.47 16.79
CA ALA A 89 10.56 -2.20 16.10
C ALA A 89 9.76 -2.29 14.79
N PHE A 90 9.33 -1.13 14.32
CA PHE A 90 8.64 -0.97 13.04
C PHE A 90 9.23 0.20 12.26
N ASN A 91 9.03 0.20 10.93
CA ASN A 91 9.41 1.35 10.11
C ASN A 91 8.34 2.46 10.24
N PRO A 92 8.68 3.65 10.76
CA PRO A 92 7.73 4.75 10.90
C PRO A 92 7.57 5.55 9.60
N ILE A 93 8.47 5.36 8.63
CA ILE A 93 8.49 6.06 7.35
C ILE A 93 7.77 5.22 6.31
N GLY A 94 6.68 5.74 5.78
CA GLY A 94 5.83 4.98 4.88
C GLY A 94 4.86 5.86 4.09
N GLY A 95 3.80 5.25 3.56
CA GLY A 95 2.75 5.92 2.81
C GLY A 95 2.95 5.91 1.31
N MET A 96 2.08 6.63 0.61
CA MET A 96 2.07 6.67 -0.87
C MET A 96 3.39 7.21 -1.44
N GLY A 97 4.04 8.13 -0.71
CA GLY A 97 5.35 8.67 -1.08
C GLY A 97 6.41 7.58 -1.17
N THR A 98 6.55 6.75 -0.15
CA THR A 98 7.58 5.71 -0.08
C THR A 98 7.23 4.46 -0.88
N MET A 99 5.95 4.06 -0.89
CA MET A 99 5.52 2.80 -1.52
C MET A 99 5.43 2.89 -3.04
N MET A 100 5.05 4.03 -3.58
CA MET A 100 4.66 4.17 -4.98
C MET A 100 5.35 5.34 -5.67
N PHE A 101 5.24 6.55 -5.12
CA PHE A 101 5.70 7.76 -5.81
C PHE A 101 7.23 7.87 -5.83
N GLY A 102 7.91 7.69 -4.72
CA GLY A 102 9.37 7.80 -4.64
C GLY A 102 10.10 6.85 -5.59
N PRO A 103 9.79 5.53 -5.61
CA PRO A 103 10.36 4.62 -6.62
C PRO A 103 10.08 5.06 -8.05
N THR A 104 8.87 5.58 -8.32
CA THR A 104 8.50 6.09 -9.64
C THR A 104 9.29 7.36 -9.99
N LEU A 105 9.45 8.28 -9.04
CA LEU A 105 10.21 9.52 -9.25
C LEU A 105 11.70 9.25 -9.46
N LEU A 106 12.27 8.27 -8.75
CA LEU A 106 13.65 7.82 -8.98
C LEU A 106 13.89 7.31 -10.40
N GLU A 107 12.85 6.72 -11.04
CA GLU A 107 12.95 6.22 -12.42
C GLU A 107 12.66 7.31 -13.47
N TYR A 108 11.63 8.14 -13.26
CA TYR A 108 11.07 9.06 -14.28
C TYR A 108 11.28 10.54 -14.00
N GLY A 109 11.59 10.93 -12.76
CA GLY A 109 11.83 12.32 -12.40
C GLY A 109 13.14 12.86 -12.98
N ASN A 110 13.18 14.15 -13.23
CA ASN A 110 14.44 14.85 -13.49
C ASN A 110 15.24 15.06 -12.18
N GLU A 111 16.48 15.52 -12.30
CA GLU A 111 17.38 15.65 -11.14
C GLU A 111 16.86 16.67 -10.10
N ASP A 112 16.23 17.75 -10.54
CA ASP A 112 15.70 18.78 -9.65
C ASP A 112 14.50 18.24 -8.86
N GLN A 113 13.59 17.52 -9.52
CA GLN A 113 12.48 16.85 -8.87
C GLN A 113 12.95 15.80 -7.84
N LYS A 114 13.96 14.99 -8.19
CA LYS A 114 14.54 14.00 -7.27
C LYS A 114 15.16 14.67 -6.04
N LYS A 115 15.95 15.71 -6.24
CA LYS A 115 16.61 16.45 -5.14
C LYS A 115 15.60 17.16 -4.24
N THR A 116 14.50 17.65 -4.80
CA THR A 116 13.45 18.36 -4.05
C THR A 116 12.61 17.38 -3.23
N HIS A 117 12.12 16.31 -3.83
CA HIS A 117 11.06 15.49 -3.23
C HIS A 117 11.57 14.22 -2.53
N ILE A 118 12.59 13.54 -3.05
CA ILE A 118 13.02 12.26 -2.50
C ILE A 118 13.54 12.37 -1.06
N PRO A 119 14.39 13.36 -0.70
CA PRO A 119 14.84 13.53 0.69
C PRO A 119 13.69 13.79 1.67
N ALA A 120 12.72 14.63 1.29
CA ALA A 120 11.56 14.95 2.12
C ALA A 120 10.66 13.71 2.34
N ILE A 121 10.51 12.85 1.31
CA ILE A 121 9.81 11.57 1.44
C ILE A 121 10.59 10.62 2.38
N ALA A 122 11.90 10.52 2.20
CA ALA A 122 12.77 9.63 2.98
C ALA A 122 12.78 9.97 4.48
N LYS A 123 12.49 11.21 4.85
CA LYS A 123 12.39 11.71 6.23
C LYS A 123 10.95 11.83 6.74
N GLN A 124 9.94 11.48 5.95
CA GLN A 124 8.52 11.66 6.28
C GLN A 124 8.13 13.13 6.52
N GLU A 125 8.84 14.10 5.90
CA GLU A 125 8.56 15.54 6.01
C GLU A 125 7.38 15.98 5.14
N VAL A 126 7.09 15.25 4.05
CA VAL A 126 6.03 15.52 3.09
C VAL A 126 5.17 14.28 2.88
N ARG A 127 3.87 14.42 3.04
CA ARG A 127 2.89 13.36 2.80
C ARG A 127 2.31 13.47 1.41
N TRP A 128 2.18 12.33 0.74
CA TRP A 128 1.70 12.24 -0.64
C TRP A 128 0.40 11.47 -0.72
N CYS A 129 -0.52 11.92 -1.58
CA CYS A 129 -1.69 11.18 -1.98
C CYS A 129 -1.70 10.92 -3.49
N GLN A 130 -2.57 10.00 -3.93
CA GLN A 130 -2.69 9.55 -5.32
C GLN A 130 -3.99 10.07 -5.95
N GLY A 131 -3.89 10.92 -6.96
CA GLY A 131 -5.02 11.46 -7.73
C GLY A 131 -5.21 10.72 -9.05
N PHE A 132 -5.68 9.46 -9.03
CA PHE A 132 -5.86 8.66 -10.25
C PHE A 132 -7.32 8.51 -10.62
N SER A 133 -8.09 7.75 -9.84
CA SER A 133 -9.48 7.42 -10.13
C SER A 133 -10.39 8.65 -10.15
N GLU A 134 -11.41 8.62 -11.00
CA GLU A 134 -12.50 9.59 -11.07
C GLU A 134 -13.84 8.87 -10.94
N PRO A 135 -14.95 9.56 -10.66
CA PRO A 135 -16.26 8.92 -10.58
C PRO A 135 -16.62 8.10 -11.82
N GLY A 136 -16.19 8.55 -13.01
CA GLY A 136 -16.38 7.85 -14.28
C GLY A 136 -15.18 7.04 -14.78
N ALA A 137 -14.05 7.00 -14.06
CA ALA A 137 -12.80 6.38 -14.51
C ALA A 137 -12.09 5.64 -13.37
N GLY A 138 -12.53 4.44 -13.05
CA GLY A 138 -11.93 3.53 -12.09
C GLY A 138 -11.17 2.40 -12.78
N SER A 139 -11.86 1.26 -13.04
CA SER A 139 -11.27 0.13 -13.79
C SER A 139 -10.82 0.53 -15.19
N ASP A 140 -11.55 1.43 -15.85
CA ASP A 140 -11.17 2.08 -17.08
C ASP A 140 -10.49 3.43 -16.81
N LEU A 141 -9.35 3.39 -16.11
CA LEU A 141 -8.62 4.56 -15.66
C LEU A 141 -8.23 5.51 -16.80
N ALA A 142 -7.94 4.96 -18.00
CA ALA A 142 -7.57 5.77 -19.15
C ALA A 142 -8.68 6.68 -19.67
N SER A 143 -9.92 6.53 -19.18
CA SER A 143 -11.05 7.42 -19.45
C SER A 143 -11.09 8.67 -18.59
N LEU A 144 -10.09 8.93 -17.76
CA LEU A 144 -10.01 10.11 -16.89
C LEU A 144 -10.21 11.42 -17.67
N GLN A 145 -10.87 12.38 -17.02
CA GLN A 145 -11.28 13.66 -17.60
C GLN A 145 -10.72 14.89 -16.88
N THR A 146 -10.12 14.72 -15.69
CA THR A 146 -9.45 15.85 -15.01
C THR A 146 -8.49 16.52 -15.95
N LYS A 147 -8.83 17.77 -16.35
CA LYS A 147 -8.18 18.51 -17.42
C LYS A 147 -6.99 19.30 -16.89
N ALA A 148 -5.92 19.36 -17.64
CA ALA A 148 -4.79 20.26 -17.41
C ALA A 148 -4.49 21.05 -18.67
N GLU A 149 -4.91 22.32 -18.71
CA GLU A 149 -4.67 23.23 -19.83
C GLU A 149 -3.28 23.84 -19.71
N ASP A 150 -2.54 23.78 -20.81
CA ASP A 150 -1.26 24.49 -20.93
C ASP A 150 -1.48 26.00 -21.08
N LYS A 151 -1.01 26.78 -20.11
CA LYS A 151 -1.08 28.25 -20.09
C LYS A 151 0.27 28.93 -20.40
N GLY A 152 1.27 28.14 -20.82
CA GLY A 152 2.61 28.61 -21.15
C GLY A 152 3.57 28.38 -19.97
N ASP A 153 3.43 29.11 -18.89
CA ASP A 153 4.26 29.02 -17.67
C ASP A 153 3.75 28.00 -16.64
N HIS A 154 2.46 27.63 -16.70
CA HIS A 154 1.85 26.66 -15.81
C HIS A 154 0.79 25.81 -16.52
N PHE A 155 0.31 24.76 -15.85
CA PHE A 155 -0.92 24.05 -16.19
C PHE A 155 -2.06 24.54 -15.32
N LEU A 156 -3.23 24.78 -15.91
CA LEU A 156 -4.47 25.08 -15.18
C LEU A 156 -5.27 23.78 -15.06
N VAL A 157 -5.41 23.28 -13.82
CA VAL A 157 -6.03 21.97 -13.55
C VAL A 157 -7.46 22.15 -13.04
N ASN A 158 -8.39 21.44 -13.68
CA ASN A 158 -9.80 21.39 -13.32
C ASN A 158 -10.33 19.97 -13.42
N GLY A 159 -11.06 19.52 -12.39
CA GLY A 159 -11.65 18.19 -12.35
C GLY A 159 -11.89 17.63 -10.95
N GLN A 160 -12.18 16.34 -10.90
CA GLN A 160 -12.47 15.64 -9.66
C GLN A 160 -11.76 14.28 -9.63
N LYS A 161 -11.14 13.97 -8.50
CA LYS A 161 -10.64 12.64 -8.19
C LYS A 161 -11.46 12.01 -7.07
N ILE A 162 -11.50 10.69 -7.02
CA ILE A 162 -12.20 9.93 -5.98
C ILE A 162 -11.30 8.79 -5.49
N TRP A 163 -11.58 8.31 -4.29
CA TRP A 163 -10.78 7.27 -3.60
C TRP A 163 -9.34 7.71 -3.35
N THR A 164 -9.12 9.02 -3.18
CA THR A 164 -7.82 9.59 -2.89
C THR A 164 -7.44 9.28 -1.43
N SER A 165 -6.61 8.24 -1.26
CA SER A 165 -6.22 7.77 0.08
C SER A 165 -5.44 8.83 0.84
N GLY A 166 -5.94 9.20 2.03
CA GLY A 166 -5.26 10.10 2.95
C GLY A 166 -5.11 11.54 2.46
N ALA A 167 -5.93 11.97 1.47
CA ALA A 167 -5.84 13.32 0.90
C ALA A 167 -6.04 14.43 1.93
N GLN A 168 -6.84 14.17 2.98
CA GLN A 168 -7.08 15.12 4.08
C GLN A 168 -5.83 15.41 4.94
N TRP A 169 -4.78 14.60 4.79
CA TRP A 169 -3.51 14.76 5.51
C TRP A 169 -2.31 14.93 4.58
N ALA A 170 -2.55 14.97 3.26
CA ALA A 170 -1.50 15.03 2.27
C ALA A 170 -1.09 16.48 1.99
N ASP A 171 0.20 16.70 1.81
CA ASP A 171 0.78 17.97 1.38
C ASP A 171 0.84 18.06 -0.14
N MET A 172 1.05 16.92 -0.81
CA MET A 172 1.23 16.84 -2.26
C MET A 172 0.42 15.69 -2.86
N CYS A 173 -0.03 15.87 -4.09
CA CYS A 173 -0.71 14.83 -4.87
C CYS A 173 0.06 14.51 -6.14
N PHE A 174 0.36 13.25 -6.40
CA PHE A 174 0.75 12.80 -7.74
C PHE A 174 -0.49 12.41 -8.53
N CYS A 175 -0.74 13.14 -9.58
CA CYS A 175 -2.03 13.16 -10.27
C CYS A 175 -1.91 12.82 -11.75
N LEU A 176 -2.82 11.96 -12.25
CA LEU A 176 -3.02 11.77 -13.69
C LEU A 176 -4.04 12.76 -14.21
N VAL A 177 -3.68 13.49 -15.28
CA VAL A 177 -4.50 14.52 -15.86
C VAL A 177 -4.58 14.38 -17.39
N ARG A 178 -5.65 14.86 -17.99
CA ARG A 178 -5.85 14.94 -19.45
C ARG A 178 -5.26 16.24 -19.98
N THR A 179 -4.10 16.13 -20.63
CA THR A 179 -3.41 17.28 -21.28
C THR A 179 -3.75 17.41 -22.76
N ASP A 180 -4.09 16.30 -23.43
CA ASP A 180 -4.60 16.31 -24.80
C ASP A 180 -5.92 15.52 -24.90
N PRO A 181 -7.08 16.21 -24.96
CA PRO A 181 -8.38 15.56 -25.07
C PRO A 181 -8.67 15.00 -26.48
N LYS A 182 -7.87 15.34 -27.49
CA LYS A 182 -8.04 14.86 -28.87
C LYS A 182 -7.19 13.62 -29.17
N ALA A 183 -6.19 13.35 -28.35
CA ALA A 183 -5.33 12.17 -28.50
C ALA A 183 -6.11 10.87 -28.23
N LYS A 184 -5.57 9.75 -28.70
CA LYS A 184 -6.07 8.42 -28.32
C LYS A 184 -6.03 8.27 -26.79
N LYS A 185 -6.95 7.49 -26.27
CA LYS A 185 -7.29 7.33 -24.85
C LYS A 185 -6.09 7.32 -23.89
N HIS A 186 -5.01 6.61 -24.24
CA HIS A 186 -3.80 6.48 -23.41
C HIS A 186 -2.72 7.53 -23.71
N GLU A 187 -2.82 8.25 -24.83
CA GLU A 187 -1.75 9.09 -25.37
C GLU A 187 -1.86 10.55 -24.95
N GLY A 188 -2.98 10.99 -24.37
CA GLY A 188 -3.22 12.37 -23.94
C GLY A 188 -3.19 12.56 -22.43
N ILE A 189 -2.48 11.70 -21.69
CA ILE A 189 -2.42 11.71 -20.22
C ILE A 189 -1.03 12.12 -19.76
N SER A 190 -0.96 13.09 -18.84
CA SER A 190 0.28 13.51 -18.18
C SER A 190 0.24 13.22 -16.69
N PHE A 191 1.42 13.25 -16.06
CA PHE A 191 1.62 13.00 -14.64
C PHE A 191 2.11 14.29 -13.97
N LEU A 192 1.27 14.91 -13.14
CA LEU A 192 1.55 16.19 -12.47
C LEU A 192 1.68 16.02 -10.96
N LEU A 193 2.53 16.86 -10.36
CA LEU A 193 2.66 17.02 -8.91
C LEU A 193 1.87 18.26 -8.49
N ILE A 194 0.83 18.09 -7.68
CA ILE A 194 -0.10 19.13 -7.27
C ILE A 194 0.07 19.42 -5.80
N ASP A 195 0.21 20.70 -5.42
CA ASP A 195 0.18 21.15 -4.04
C ASP A 195 -1.26 21.03 -3.50
N MET A 196 -1.44 20.28 -2.41
CA MET A 196 -2.74 20.08 -1.80
C MET A 196 -3.20 21.27 -0.95
N HIS A 197 -2.32 22.24 -0.70
CA HIS A 197 -2.63 23.50 -0.02
C HIS A 197 -3.03 24.64 -0.97
N ASP A 198 -3.03 24.40 -2.30
CA ASP A 198 -3.55 25.37 -3.26
C ASP A 198 -5.02 25.69 -2.94
N PRO A 199 -5.45 26.97 -2.91
CA PRO A 199 -6.82 27.35 -2.57
C PRO A 199 -7.88 26.79 -3.51
N GLY A 200 -7.51 26.33 -4.70
CA GLY A 200 -8.36 25.63 -5.66
C GLY A 200 -8.57 24.16 -5.35
N VAL A 201 -7.90 23.61 -4.33
CA VAL A 201 -8.06 22.19 -3.92
C VAL A 201 -9.05 22.06 -2.77
N GLU A 202 -10.10 21.28 -2.98
CA GLU A 202 -11.06 20.92 -1.93
C GLU A 202 -11.04 19.41 -1.70
N VAL A 203 -10.92 18.98 -0.45
CA VAL A 203 -10.87 17.56 -0.03
C VAL A 203 -12.09 17.23 0.82
N ARG A 204 -12.83 16.20 0.43
CA ARG A 204 -14.03 15.71 1.17
C ARG A 204 -13.83 14.25 1.56
N PRO A 205 -13.64 13.93 2.86
CA PRO A 205 -13.52 12.55 3.33
C PRO A 205 -14.79 11.73 3.07
N ILE A 206 -14.60 10.48 2.60
CA ILE A 206 -15.68 9.52 2.34
C ILE A 206 -15.80 8.59 3.54
N LYS A 207 -16.94 8.63 4.24
CA LYS A 207 -17.20 7.71 5.35
C LYS A 207 -17.56 6.32 4.79
N LEU A 208 -16.75 5.34 5.12
CA LEU A 208 -16.98 3.95 4.72
C LEU A 208 -17.92 3.22 5.69
N ILE A 209 -18.48 2.08 5.26
CA ILE A 209 -19.27 1.18 6.11
C ILE A 209 -18.49 0.67 7.33
N ALA A 210 -17.15 0.65 7.24
CA ALA A 210 -16.27 0.30 8.36
C ALA A 210 -16.13 1.43 9.42
N GLY A 211 -16.77 2.59 9.20
CA GLY A 211 -16.80 3.72 10.14
C GLY A 211 -15.65 4.73 9.98
N ALA A 212 -14.58 4.38 9.31
CA ALA A 212 -13.44 5.26 9.04
C ALA A 212 -13.59 5.99 7.69
N SER A 213 -12.80 7.06 7.50
CA SER A 213 -12.76 7.86 6.26
C SER A 213 -11.33 7.93 5.68
N PRO A 214 -10.75 6.77 5.28
CA PRO A 214 -9.38 6.74 4.77
C PRO A 214 -9.25 7.26 3.33
N PHE A 215 -10.37 7.45 2.63
CA PHE A 215 -10.43 7.92 1.25
C PHE A 215 -11.21 9.20 1.14
N CYS A 216 -10.88 10.01 0.12
CA CYS A 216 -11.53 11.28 -0.14
C CYS A 216 -11.99 11.40 -1.59
N GLU A 217 -12.96 12.28 -1.82
CA GLU A 217 -13.10 13.02 -3.06
C GLU A 217 -12.16 14.21 -3.00
N THR A 218 -11.53 14.53 -4.13
CA THR A 218 -10.63 15.67 -4.26
C THR A 218 -11.02 16.47 -5.50
N PHE A 219 -11.37 17.72 -5.30
CA PHE A 219 -11.80 18.62 -6.35
C PHE A 219 -10.70 19.62 -6.67
N PHE A 220 -10.48 19.87 -7.94
CA PHE A 220 -9.55 20.87 -8.46
C PHE A 220 -10.33 21.94 -9.23
N THR A 221 -10.24 23.17 -8.79
CA THR A 221 -10.89 24.34 -9.43
C THR A 221 -9.84 25.39 -9.71
N ASP A 222 -9.47 25.56 -10.97
CA ASP A 222 -8.46 26.51 -11.45
C ASP A 222 -7.10 26.42 -10.71
N VAL A 223 -6.70 25.22 -10.32
CA VAL A 223 -5.43 24.96 -9.64
C VAL A 223 -4.27 25.20 -10.59
N LYS A 224 -3.33 26.07 -10.18
CA LYS A 224 -2.15 26.40 -10.96
C LYS A 224 -0.99 25.49 -10.63
N VAL A 225 -0.59 24.65 -11.57
CA VAL A 225 0.52 23.71 -11.41
C VAL A 225 1.71 24.17 -12.25
N PRO A 226 2.86 24.49 -11.64
CA PRO A 226 4.07 24.90 -12.36
C PRO A 226 4.55 23.84 -13.36
N LYS A 227 5.23 24.26 -14.42
CA LYS A 227 5.73 23.35 -15.49
C LYS A 227 6.75 22.35 -14.97
N GLU A 228 7.57 22.73 -14.01
CA GLU A 228 8.54 21.87 -13.35
C GLU A 228 7.93 20.70 -12.60
N ASN A 229 6.63 20.78 -12.30
CA ASN A 229 5.87 19.70 -11.65
C ASN A 229 5.35 18.63 -12.63
N LEU A 230 5.67 18.73 -13.92
CA LEU A 230 5.42 17.67 -14.89
C LEU A 230 6.51 16.58 -14.75
N VAL A 231 6.10 15.36 -14.41
CA VAL A 231 7.01 14.21 -14.34
C VAL A 231 7.05 13.50 -15.68
N GLY A 232 8.25 13.36 -16.21
CA GLY A 232 8.48 12.76 -17.54
C GLY A 232 7.97 13.64 -18.68
N PRO A 233 7.78 13.08 -19.89
CA PRO A 233 7.34 13.85 -21.06
C PRO A 233 5.84 14.20 -20.99
N LEU A 234 5.48 15.32 -21.59
CA LEU A 234 4.07 15.68 -21.81
C LEU A 234 3.34 14.53 -22.54
N ASN A 235 2.15 14.20 -22.09
CA ASN A 235 1.35 13.06 -22.57
C ASN A 235 1.97 11.66 -22.34
N GLY A 236 3.07 11.57 -21.59
CA GLY A 236 3.73 10.31 -21.23
C GLY A 236 3.24 9.67 -19.92
N GLY A 237 2.27 10.27 -19.26
CA GLY A 237 1.81 9.90 -17.92
C GLY A 237 1.27 8.48 -17.80
N TRP A 238 0.68 7.94 -18.88
CA TRP A 238 0.17 6.57 -18.86
C TRP A 238 1.26 5.51 -18.66
N THR A 239 2.43 5.71 -19.26
CA THR A 239 3.57 4.80 -19.07
C THR A 239 4.09 4.85 -17.65
N ILE A 240 4.16 6.06 -17.07
CA ILE A 240 4.54 6.27 -15.67
C ILE A 240 3.52 5.61 -14.73
N ALA A 241 2.22 5.81 -14.99
CA ALA A 241 1.14 5.20 -14.21
C ALA A 241 1.21 3.66 -14.20
N LYS A 242 1.45 3.04 -15.37
CA LYS A 242 1.63 1.58 -15.45
C LYS A 242 2.77 1.08 -14.56
N ARG A 243 3.88 1.82 -14.52
CA ARG A 243 5.04 1.48 -13.69
C ARG A 243 4.73 1.67 -12.20
N LEU A 244 4.11 2.79 -11.84
CA LEU A 244 3.67 3.08 -10.48
C LEU A 244 2.73 1.99 -9.94
N LEU A 245 1.75 1.56 -10.73
CA LEU A 245 0.84 0.47 -10.36
C LEU A 245 1.55 -0.89 -10.22
N GLN A 246 2.73 -1.09 -10.82
CA GLN A 246 3.58 -2.27 -10.54
C GLN A 246 4.20 -2.18 -9.15
N HIS A 247 4.68 -0.99 -8.75
CA HIS A 247 5.19 -0.77 -7.38
C HIS A 247 4.10 -1.01 -6.33
N GLU A 248 2.87 -0.53 -6.58
CA GLU A 248 1.71 -0.79 -5.72
C GLU A 248 1.47 -2.30 -5.52
N ARG A 249 1.39 -3.08 -6.60
CA ARG A 249 1.18 -4.53 -6.54
C ARG A 249 2.31 -5.25 -5.79
N ASN A 250 3.56 -4.81 -6.00
CA ASN A 250 4.70 -5.36 -5.26
C ASN A 250 4.63 -5.05 -3.77
N GLY A 251 4.19 -3.85 -3.40
CA GLY A 251 3.99 -3.45 -2.00
C GLY A 251 2.87 -4.24 -1.33
N LEU A 252 1.76 -4.46 -2.04
CA LEU A 252 0.61 -5.24 -1.54
C LEU A 252 0.89 -6.75 -1.47
N SER A 253 1.69 -7.29 -2.39
CA SER A 253 2.02 -8.73 -2.45
C SER A 253 3.28 -9.08 -1.66
N GLY A 254 4.17 -8.13 -1.42
CA GLY A 254 5.44 -8.30 -0.70
C GLY A 254 5.30 -8.35 0.82
N GLY A 255 4.14 -8.71 1.34
CA GLY A 255 3.73 -8.77 2.72
C GLY A 255 4.89 -8.72 3.72
N GLY A 256 5.13 -7.56 4.30
CA GLY A 256 5.93 -7.44 5.50
C GLY A 256 5.43 -8.45 6.52
N GLY A 257 6.32 -9.35 6.94
CA GLY A 257 6.01 -10.50 7.76
C GLY A 257 5.21 -10.15 9.01
N GLY A 258 4.05 -10.73 9.08
CA GLY A 258 3.12 -10.59 10.18
C GLY A 258 1.72 -10.38 9.64
N GLY A 259 0.92 -11.39 9.57
CA GLY A 259 -0.46 -11.60 9.11
C GLY A 259 -1.50 -10.47 9.16
N GLY A 260 -1.12 -9.22 8.90
CA GLY A 260 -1.96 -8.06 8.83
C GLY A 260 -1.75 -7.31 7.52
N GLY A 261 -2.42 -7.74 6.45
CA GLY A 261 -2.68 -6.84 5.32
C GLY A 261 -3.52 -5.64 5.77
N MET A 262 -3.77 -4.68 4.86
CA MET A 262 -4.48 -3.42 5.13
C MET A 262 -5.74 -3.55 6.02
N PHE A 263 -6.27 -4.75 6.21
CA PHE A 263 -7.42 -5.06 7.07
C PHE A 263 -7.22 -6.32 7.93
N GLY A 264 -5.98 -6.77 8.13
CA GLY A 264 -5.66 -7.94 8.95
C GLY A 264 -5.82 -7.67 10.42
N VAL A 265 -6.98 -7.97 10.96
CA VAL A 265 -7.29 -7.83 12.38
C VAL A 265 -7.35 -9.23 13.02
N GLY A 266 -6.84 -9.30 14.27
CA GLY A 266 -7.00 -10.48 15.13
C GLY A 266 -5.88 -11.53 14.99
N GLY A 267 -5.75 -12.33 16.05
CA GLY A 267 -4.84 -13.47 16.17
C GLY A 267 -5.16 -14.60 15.17
N SER A 268 -4.42 -15.71 15.26
CA SER A 268 -4.72 -16.90 14.45
C SER A 268 -6.18 -17.33 14.65
N PRO A 269 -6.92 -17.69 13.57
CA PRO A 269 -8.27 -18.27 13.69
C PRO A 269 -8.33 -19.45 14.65
N ALA A 270 -7.29 -20.29 14.65
CA ALA A 270 -7.20 -21.43 15.58
C ALA A 270 -7.13 -20.98 17.05
N THR A 271 -6.35 -19.94 17.36
CA THR A 271 -6.25 -19.37 18.72
C THR A 271 -7.57 -18.75 19.14
N MET A 272 -8.20 -17.99 18.26
CA MET A 272 -9.50 -17.39 18.54
C MET A 272 -10.58 -18.45 18.74
N ALA A 273 -10.64 -19.47 17.90
CA ALA A 273 -11.61 -20.55 18.04
C ALA A 273 -11.47 -21.27 19.41
N LYS A 274 -10.25 -21.53 19.86
CA LYS A 274 -10.03 -22.11 21.20
C LYS A 274 -10.52 -21.19 22.32
N SER A 275 -10.44 -19.87 22.14
CA SER A 275 -10.88 -18.89 23.14
C SER A 275 -12.41 -18.72 23.18
N TYR A 276 -13.08 -18.69 22.03
CA TYR A 276 -14.53 -18.40 21.93
C TYR A 276 -15.38 -19.66 21.95
N VAL A 277 -14.92 -20.74 21.33
CA VAL A 277 -15.66 -22.00 21.19
C VAL A 277 -15.24 -23.05 22.24
N GLY A 278 -14.03 -22.87 22.81
CA GLY A 278 -13.46 -23.79 23.79
C GLY A 278 -12.69 -24.95 23.13
N THR A 279 -12.21 -25.87 24.01
CA THR A 279 -11.44 -27.03 23.61
C THR A 279 -12.05 -28.33 24.13
N ASP A 280 -11.86 -29.41 23.36
CA ASP A 280 -12.14 -30.78 23.83
C ASP A 280 -11.05 -31.28 24.80
N GLU A 281 -11.23 -32.48 25.33
CA GLU A 281 -10.29 -33.12 26.27
C GLU A 281 -8.87 -33.29 25.71
N LYS A 282 -8.73 -33.24 24.37
CA LYS A 282 -7.43 -33.34 23.66
C LYS A 282 -6.84 -31.99 23.32
N GLY A 283 -7.44 -30.87 23.80
CA GLY A 283 -6.99 -29.51 23.51
C GLY A 283 -7.24 -29.04 22.07
N ARG A 284 -8.10 -29.74 21.30
CA ARG A 284 -8.55 -29.35 19.97
C ARG A 284 -9.77 -28.44 20.08
N ILE A 285 -10.04 -27.59 19.08
CA ILE A 285 -11.27 -26.81 19.00
C ILE A 285 -12.47 -27.73 19.22
N ALA A 286 -13.34 -27.40 20.18
CA ALA A 286 -14.43 -28.26 20.60
C ALA A 286 -15.46 -28.50 19.51
N ASP A 287 -15.87 -27.45 18.82
CA ASP A 287 -16.80 -27.53 17.68
C ASP A 287 -16.08 -28.16 16.47
N THR A 288 -16.64 -29.24 15.94
CA THR A 288 -16.03 -30.02 14.83
C THR A 288 -16.13 -29.34 13.49
N ASP A 289 -17.20 -28.56 13.26
CA ASP A 289 -17.35 -27.78 12.01
C ASP A 289 -16.37 -26.63 11.98
N ILE A 290 -16.34 -25.79 13.02
CA ILE A 290 -15.36 -24.70 13.16
C ILE A 290 -13.93 -25.23 13.07
N ARG A 291 -13.62 -26.37 13.70
CA ARG A 291 -12.30 -26.98 13.60
C ARG A 291 -11.94 -27.35 12.16
N SER A 292 -12.86 -27.96 11.42
CA SER A 292 -12.63 -28.33 10.01
C SER A 292 -12.41 -27.09 9.15
N ARG A 293 -13.22 -26.05 9.30
CA ARG A 293 -13.13 -24.82 8.54
C ARG A 293 -11.86 -24.04 8.86
N VAL A 294 -11.46 -23.97 10.13
CA VAL A 294 -10.17 -23.38 10.54
C VAL A 294 -9.02 -24.14 9.88
N THR A 295 -9.06 -25.48 9.88
CA THR A 295 -8.00 -26.28 9.27
C THR A 295 -7.89 -26.04 7.77
N LEU A 296 -9.02 -26.04 7.05
CA LEU A 296 -9.05 -25.76 5.60
C LEU A 296 -8.51 -24.36 5.30
N HIS A 297 -8.95 -23.35 6.06
CA HIS A 297 -8.46 -21.99 5.89
C HIS A 297 -6.93 -21.87 6.13
N GLU A 298 -6.39 -22.54 7.17
CA GLU A 298 -4.96 -22.53 7.43
C GLU A 298 -4.16 -23.24 6.34
N MET A 299 -4.72 -24.31 5.73
CA MET A 299 -4.12 -24.95 4.56
C MET A 299 -4.06 -24.01 3.35
N ASP A 300 -5.16 -23.32 3.03
CA ASP A 300 -5.23 -22.36 1.92
C ASP A 300 -4.28 -21.17 2.14
N ALA A 301 -4.28 -20.62 3.35
CA ALA A 301 -3.37 -19.53 3.73
C ALA A 301 -1.89 -19.96 3.61
N LYS A 302 -1.57 -21.19 4.02
CA LYS A 302 -0.22 -21.75 3.91
C LYS A 302 0.18 -22.00 2.45
N ALA A 303 -0.71 -22.54 1.64
CA ALA A 303 -0.49 -22.74 0.20
C ALA A 303 -0.25 -21.41 -0.51
N PHE A 304 -1.06 -20.38 -0.19
CA PHE A 304 -0.88 -19.01 -0.68
C PHE A 304 0.49 -18.46 -0.28
N GLN A 305 0.88 -18.55 0.99
CA GLN A 305 2.17 -18.08 1.49
C GLN A 305 3.36 -18.75 0.77
N LEU A 306 3.32 -20.08 0.62
CA LEU A 306 4.38 -20.82 -0.08
C LEU A 306 4.48 -20.44 -1.56
N THR A 307 3.32 -20.22 -2.21
CA THR A 307 3.27 -19.74 -3.60
C THR A 307 3.87 -18.34 -3.72
N ALA A 308 3.57 -17.43 -2.78
CA ALA A 308 4.16 -16.09 -2.75
C ALA A 308 5.70 -16.16 -2.61
N PHE A 309 6.22 -16.99 -1.73
CA PHE A 309 7.67 -17.19 -1.59
C PHE A 309 8.32 -17.74 -2.84
N ARG A 310 7.69 -18.72 -3.49
CA ARG A 310 8.18 -19.24 -4.78
C ARG A 310 8.24 -18.15 -5.84
N MET A 311 7.18 -17.36 -5.99
CA MET A 311 7.14 -16.25 -6.94
C MET A 311 8.21 -15.20 -6.67
N MET A 312 8.45 -14.86 -5.40
CA MET A 312 9.53 -13.94 -5.04
C MET A 312 10.91 -14.51 -5.42
N ALA A 313 11.12 -15.80 -5.26
CA ALA A 313 12.36 -16.47 -5.65
C ALA A 313 12.54 -16.47 -7.18
N GLU A 314 11.49 -16.79 -7.94
CA GLU A 314 11.48 -16.77 -9.41
C GLU A 314 11.68 -15.36 -9.98
N SER A 315 11.06 -14.33 -9.37
CA SER A 315 11.22 -12.92 -9.79
C SER A 315 12.65 -12.41 -9.66
N ARG A 316 13.44 -12.94 -8.74
CA ARG A 316 14.86 -12.58 -8.57
C ARG A 316 15.73 -13.05 -9.70
N SER A 317 15.39 -14.17 -10.32
CA SER A 317 16.13 -14.73 -11.47
C SER A 317 15.79 -14.03 -12.79
N ASN A 318 14.61 -13.39 -12.91
CA ASN A 318 14.03 -12.88 -14.16
C ASN A 318 13.86 -11.33 -14.21
N GLN A 319 14.44 -10.58 -13.30
CA GLN A 319 14.44 -9.09 -13.30
C GLN A 319 13.07 -8.40 -13.51
N GLY A 320 11.97 -8.92 -12.98
CA GLY A 320 10.68 -8.23 -13.09
C GLY A 320 9.52 -8.95 -12.40
N PRO A 321 8.38 -8.25 -12.22
CA PRO A 321 7.17 -8.88 -11.68
C PRO A 321 6.68 -9.95 -12.65
N THR A 322 6.46 -11.15 -12.14
CA THR A 322 5.91 -12.26 -12.92
C THR A 322 4.43 -12.00 -13.24
N THR A 323 3.94 -12.59 -14.34
CA THR A 323 2.51 -12.58 -14.70
C THR A 323 1.62 -13.15 -13.59
N ALA A 324 2.19 -13.97 -12.70
CA ALA A 324 1.51 -14.56 -11.55
C ALA A 324 1.05 -13.55 -10.48
N THR A 325 1.50 -12.27 -10.51
CA THR A 325 1.06 -11.22 -9.58
C THR A 325 -0.47 -11.05 -9.55
N SER A 326 -1.13 -11.17 -10.72
CA SER A 326 -2.60 -11.08 -10.82
C SER A 326 -3.30 -12.26 -10.13
N ILE A 327 -2.74 -13.48 -10.22
CA ILE A 327 -3.23 -14.68 -9.53
C ILE A 327 -3.11 -14.47 -8.02
N MET A 328 -1.97 -13.94 -7.56
CA MET A 328 -1.72 -13.69 -6.14
C MET A 328 -2.69 -12.66 -5.56
N LYS A 329 -3.03 -11.61 -6.31
CA LYS A 329 -4.02 -10.62 -5.87
C LYS A 329 -5.39 -11.28 -5.64
N ASN A 330 -5.89 -12.06 -6.57
CA ASN A 330 -7.20 -12.73 -6.44
C ASN A 330 -7.19 -13.78 -5.32
N ALA A 331 -6.18 -14.63 -5.25
CA ALA A 331 -6.07 -15.65 -4.20
C ALA A 331 -5.89 -15.01 -2.81
N GLY A 332 -5.03 -14.00 -2.69
CA GLY A 332 -4.77 -13.33 -1.41
C GLY A 332 -5.98 -12.59 -0.87
N THR A 333 -6.74 -11.90 -1.73
CA THR A 333 -7.96 -11.21 -1.29
C THR A 333 -9.04 -12.19 -0.85
N LYS A 334 -9.18 -13.33 -1.55
CA LYS A 334 -10.12 -14.39 -1.13
C LYS A 334 -9.72 -14.97 0.24
N VAL A 335 -8.48 -15.38 0.42
CA VAL A 335 -7.97 -15.92 1.70
C VAL A 335 -8.19 -14.90 2.83
N GLY A 336 -7.95 -13.61 2.58
CA GLY A 336 -8.18 -12.54 3.56
C GLY A 336 -9.65 -12.36 3.94
N GLN A 337 -10.56 -12.36 2.97
CA GLN A 337 -11.98 -12.24 3.23
C GLN A 337 -12.56 -13.48 3.93
N ASP A 338 -12.21 -14.69 3.47
CA ASP A 338 -12.63 -15.94 4.10
C ASP A 338 -12.17 -16.00 5.57
N ARG A 339 -10.94 -15.52 5.85
CA ARG A 339 -10.42 -15.40 7.22
C ARG A 339 -11.29 -14.46 8.07
N ALA A 340 -11.61 -13.28 7.54
CA ALA A 340 -12.39 -12.30 8.29
C ALA A 340 -13.80 -12.81 8.60
N GLU A 341 -14.45 -13.47 7.65
CA GLU A 341 -15.76 -14.11 7.86
C GLU A 341 -15.69 -15.22 8.92
N LEU A 342 -14.70 -16.11 8.81
CA LEU A 342 -14.49 -17.18 9.78
C LEU A 342 -14.24 -16.66 11.20
N ILE A 343 -13.51 -15.55 11.34
CA ILE A 343 -13.29 -14.90 12.65
C ILE A 343 -14.60 -14.40 13.24
N LEU A 344 -15.47 -13.73 12.46
CA LEU A 344 -16.76 -13.26 12.98
C LEU A 344 -17.67 -14.41 13.39
N GLU A 345 -17.70 -15.50 12.64
CA GLU A 345 -18.46 -16.69 12.99
C GLU A 345 -17.94 -17.35 14.28
N ILE A 346 -16.62 -17.45 14.45
CA ILE A 346 -15.98 -17.95 15.68
C ILE A 346 -16.39 -17.11 16.88
N MET A 347 -16.46 -15.79 16.72
CA MET A 347 -16.84 -14.86 17.79
C MET A 347 -18.35 -14.95 18.14
N GLY A 348 -19.17 -15.50 17.28
CA GLY A 348 -20.62 -15.61 17.50
C GLY A 348 -21.27 -14.24 17.73
N THR A 349 -21.99 -14.07 18.84
CA THR A 349 -22.66 -12.79 19.16
C THR A 349 -21.69 -11.62 19.35
N GLN A 350 -20.45 -11.88 19.76
CA GLN A 350 -19.42 -10.85 19.85
C GLN A 350 -18.96 -10.34 18.47
N GLY A 351 -19.16 -11.13 17.41
CA GLY A 351 -18.94 -10.75 16.02
C GLY A 351 -20.02 -9.79 15.43
N LEU A 352 -21.04 -9.43 16.20
CA LEU A 352 -22.08 -8.47 15.82
C LEU A 352 -21.85 -7.06 16.40
N GLY A 353 -20.83 -6.88 17.24
CA GLY A 353 -20.57 -5.62 17.92
C GLY A 353 -20.11 -4.51 16.98
N TRP A 354 -20.65 -3.30 17.18
CA TRP A 354 -20.20 -2.09 16.49
C TRP A 354 -19.58 -1.08 17.45
N GLU A 355 -20.18 -0.93 18.63
CA GLU A 355 -19.75 -0.04 19.71
C GLU A 355 -20.34 -0.53 21.05
N GLY A 356 -19.87 0.02 22.16
CA GLY A 356 -20.40 -0.23 23.51
C GLY A 356 -19.49 -1.11 24.37
N ASP A 357 -19.68 -0.99 25.69
CA ASP A 357 -18.81 -1.60 26.73
C ASP A 357 -18.94 -3.13 26.83
N GLY A 358 -19.92 -3.72 26.15
CA GLY A 358 -20.11 -5.18 26.08
C GLY A 358 -19.16 -5.90 25.13
N PHE A 359 -18.32 -5.17 24.39
CA PHE A 359 -17.40 -5.69 23.39
C PHE A 359 -15.98 -5.25 23.68
N LYS A 360 -15.02 -6.14 23.42
CA LYS A 360 -13.60 -5.81 23.52
C LYS A 360 -13.16 -5.00 22.30
N PRO A 361 -12.13 -4.12 22.42
CA PRO A 361 -11.61 -3.34 21.31
C PRO A 361 -11.22 -4.19 20.09
N GLU A 362 -10.63 -5.36 20.30
CA GLU A 362 -10.25 -6.31 19.25
C GLU A 362 -11.46 -6.93 18.54
N GLU A 363 -12.59 -7.12 19.24
CA GLU A 363 -13.85 -7.62 18.65
C GLU A 363 -14.46 -6.58 17.72
N LEU A 364 -14.57 -5.34 18.19
CA LEU A 364 -15.04 -4.20 17.38
C LEU A 364 -14.13 -3.97 16.15
N SER A 365 -12.82 -4.10 16.35
CA SER A 365 -11.84 -3.98 15.27
C SER A 365 -11.98 -5.11 14.24
N ALA A 366 -12.30 -6.34 14.66
CA ALA A 366 -12.52 -7.46 13.74
C ALA A 366 -13.75 -7.21 12.83
N VAL A 367 -14.85 -6.70 13.39
CA VAL A 367 -16.06 -6.36 12.62
C VAL A 367 -15.76 -5.26 11.59
N ARG A 368 -15.10 -4.18 12.01
CA ARG A 368 -14.70 -3.09 11.11
C ARG A 368 -13.73 -3.56 10.05
N GLY A 369 -12.78 -4.42 10.41
CA GLY A 369 -11.82 -5.03 9.49
C GLY A 369 -12.51 -5.93 8.44
N TRP A 370 -13.50 -6.71 8.83
CA TRP A 370 -14.32 -7.50 7.89
C TRP A 370 -15.06 -6.63 6.88
N LEU A 371 -15.75 -5.57 7.37
CA LEU A 371 -16.44 -4.62 6.50
C LEU A 371 -15.48 -3.91 5.54
N GLY A 372 -14.37 -3.38 6.05
CA GLY A 372 -13.34 -2.72 5.23
C GLY A 372 -12.70 -3.67 4.23
N GLY A 373 -12.50 -4.93 4.62
CA GLY A 373 -11.91 -5.99 3.80
C GLY A 373 -12.70 -6.33 2.53
N LYS A 374 -14.01 -5.98 2.45
CA LYS A 374 -14.79 -6.20 1.23
C LYS A 374 -14.27 -5.41 0.03
N ALA A 375 -13.65 -4.26 0.25
CA ALA A 375 -13.06 -3.44 -0.81
C ALA A 375 -11.81 -4.06 -1.45
N THR A 376 -11.17 -5.04 -0.80
CA THR A 376 -9.92 -5.65 -1.30
C THR A 376 -10.06 -6.35 -2.64
N THR A 377 -11.25 -6.83 -3.00
CA THR A 377 -11.52 -7.42 -4.33
C THR A 377 -11.76 -6.39 -5.42
N ILE A 378 -11.86 -5.10 -5.06
CA ILE A 378 -12.17 -3.99 -5.97
C ILE A 378 -10.93 -3.15 -6.26
N PHE A 379 -10.26 -2.62 -5.23
CA PHE A 379 -9.11 -1.76 -5.42
C PHE A 379 -7.85 -2.51 -5.88
N GLY A 380 -6.83 -1.79 -6.38
CA GLY A 380 -5.63 -2.42 -6.95
C GLY A 380 -5.89 -3.28 -8.20
N GLY A 381 -6.99 -2.95 -8.92
CA GLY A 381 -7.57 -3.73 -10.02
C GLY A 381 -8.59 -4.75 -9.50
N SER A 382 -9.84 -4.63 -9.95
CA SER A 382 -10.90 -5.55 -9.51
C SER A 382 -10.58 -7.00 -9.87
N ALA A 383 -11.26 -7.96 -9.20
CA ALA A 383 -11.10 -9.37 -9.49
C ALA A 383 -11.35 -9.69 -10.98
N GLU A 384 -12.32 -8.99 -11.62
CA GLU A 384 -12.63 -9.12 -13.05
C GLU A 384 -11.48 -8.63 -13.93
N ILE A 385 -10.86 -7.47 -13.58
CA ILE A 385 -9.70 -6.94 -14.30
C ILE A 385 -8.51 -7.90 -14.16
N GLN A 386 -8.28 -8.46 -12.97
CA GLN A 386 -7.21 -9.43 -12.77
C GLN A 386 -7.49 -10.72 -13.57
N ASN A 387 -8.74 -11.19 -13.61
CA ASN A 387 -9.14 -12.34 -14.42
C ASN A 387 -8.93 -12.08 -15.93
N ASN A 388 -9.23 -10.87 -16.42
CA ASN A 388 -8.95 -10.48 -17.79
C ASN A 388 -7.45 -10.50 -18.11
N ILE A 389 -6.60 -10.03 -17.17
CA ILE A 389 -5.15 -10.10 -17.34
C ILE A 389 -4.67 -11.54 -17.35
N ILE A 390 -5.17 -12.38 -16.45
CA ILE A 390 -4.85 -13.82 -16.39
C ILE A 390 -5.24 -14.49 -17.70
N SER A 391 -6.48 -14.29 -18.15
CA SER A 391 -7.02 -14.87 -19.38
C SER A 391 -6.17 -14.52 -20.61
N LYS A 392 -5.94 -13.21 -20.82
CA LYS A 392 -5.27 -12.73 -22.04
C LYS A 392 -3.75 -12.90 -22.01
N ARG A 393 -3.10 -12.63 -20.89
CA ARG A 393 -1.63 -12.54 -20.83
C ARG A 393 -0.95 -13.77 -20.27
N ILE A 394 -1.64 -14.55 -19.45
CA ILE A 394 -1.08 -15.76 -18.85
C ILE A 394 -1.53 -16.99 -19.63
N LEU A 395 -2.84 -17.10 -19.89
CA LEU A 395 -3.43 -18.26 -20.57
C LEU A 395 -3.47 -18.10 -22.09
N GLY A 396 -3.24 -16.90 -22.63
CA GLY A 396 -3.28 -16.62 -24.08
C GLY A 396 -4.65 -16.83 -24.71
N LEU A 397 -5.73 -16.72 -23.93
CA LEU A 397 -7.09 -16.90 -24.43
C LEU A 397 -7.50 -15.72 -25.32
N PRO A 398 -8.34 -15.96 -26.35
CA PRO A 398 -8.81 -14.91 -27.24
C PRO A 398 -9.66 -13.88 -26.51
N ASP A 399 -9.65 -12.63 -26.98
CA ASP A 399 -10.54 -11.60 -26.46
C ASP A 399 -11.98 -11.90 -26.89
N PRO A 400 -12.95 -12.07 -25.94
CA PRO A 400 -14.33 -12.40 -26.29
C PRO A 400 -15.05 -11.28 -27.06
N LEU A 401 -14.53 -10.04 -26.97
CA LEU A 401 -15.10 -8.90 -27.71
C LEU A 401 -14.50 -8.71 -29.10
N GLY A 402 -13.63 -9.62 -29.55
CA GLY A 402 -12.87 -9.48 -30.80
C GLY A 402 -11.82 -8.37 -30.68
N SER A 403 -10.61 -8.59 -31.17
CA SER A 403 -9.69 -7.48 -31.42
C SER A 403 -10.33 -6.59 -32.48
N SER A 404 -11.02 -5.52 -32.10
CA SER A 404 -11.15 -4.38 -32.99
C SER A 404 -9.75 -3.81 -33.17
N SER A 405 -9.01 -4.45 -34.08
CA SER A 405 -7.85 -3.85 -34.73
C SER A 405 -8.36 -2.59 -35.41
N ASN A 406 -8.14 -1.44 -34.77
CA ASN A 406 -8.00 -0.15 -35.42
C ASN A 406 -7.16 0.76 -34.54
#